data_38cada5f852b1290511ba153b9c09d49
#
_entry.id   38cada5f852b1290511ba153b9c09d49
#
_cell.length_a   1.000
_cell.length_b   1.000
_cell.length_c   1.000
_cell.angle_alpha   90.00
_cell.angle_beta   90.00
_cell.angle_gamma   90.00
#
_symmetry.space_group_name_H-M   'P 1'
#
loop_
_entity.id
_entity.type
_entity.pdbx_description
1 polymer ?
#
loop_
_entity_poly.entity_id
_entity_poly.type
_entity_poly.pdbx_seq_one_letter_code
_entity_poly.pdbx_strand_id
1 'polypeptide(L)'
;MLTNAKIICLFGMMSYSIFIWHQPLLAFYRYFFSSHFTILFALFFFAIVFALSYTTYRFVEQKVKVGVRTRIVVLLAFILINGTAFAIYMHAGVVRDVPELYVSMNNVHRNMHAEYVDRIYPYDKDFPVGNGKINVLVIGNSFARDWGNILLESEMGSQINLSYIFQIGEKYSERIKQADYIFIHDWKHNVPYYVWENVKPDAEVWGIGTKNFGESNGIIYKNRHRDDYFQQTIKVNPNYIAANEQMKREWKDKYIDLLALSLVGEDGSVVVFSQDGKFMSQDTRHLSKGGAEYFAKKIDFGEIFKK
;
A
#
# COMPACT_ATOMS: atom_id res chain seq x y z
N MET A 1 43.16 -19.73 -19.29
CA MET A 1 42.23 -18.99 -20.18
C MET A 1 41.04 -19.81 -20.70
N LEU A 2 41.22 -21.06 -21.13
CA LEU A 2 40.12 -21.91 -21.65
C LEU A 2 39.01 -22.26 -20.65
N THR A 3 39.27 -22.29 -19.33
CA THR A 3 38.33 -22.57 -18.27
C THR A 3 37.32 -21.44 -18.07
N ASN A 4 37.74 -20.19 -18.17
CA ASN A 4 36.86 -19.02 -18.01
C ASN A 4 35.85 -18.88 -19.16
N ALA A 5 36.25 -19.18 -20.39
CA ALA A 5 35.37 -19.18 -21.55
C ALA A 5 34.23 -20.21 -21.42
N LYS A 6 34.52 -21.42 -20.90
CA LYS A 6 33.50 -22.46 -20.68
C LYS A 6 32.49 -22.06 -19.60
N ILE A 7 32.93 -21.43 -18.54
CA ILE A 7 32.06 -20.93 -17.46
C ILE A 7 31.14 -19.83 -18.00
N ILE A 8 31.69 -18.84 -18.71
CA ILE A 8 30.91 -17.78 -19.33
C ILE A 8 29.87 -18.34 -20.32
N CYS A 9 30.26 -19.29 -21.16
CA CYS A 9 29.34 -19.98 -22.07
C CYS A 9 28.23 -20.69 -21.32
N LEU A 10 28.53 -21.38 -20.21
CA LEU A 10 27.51 -22.04 -19.40
C LEU A 10 26.48 -21.05 -18.83
N PHE A 11 26.93 -19.92 -18.28
CA PHE A 11 26.02 -18.86 -17.82
C PHE A 11 25.16 -18.30 -18.96
N GLY A 12 25.73 -18.07 -20.12
CA GLY A 12 24.97 -17.64 -21.29
C GLY A 12 23.91 -18.64 -21.72
N MET A 13 24.24 -19.95 -21.74
CA MET A 13 23.27 -21.01 -22.06
C MET A 13 22.15 -21.16 -21.03
N MET A 14 22.42 -20.84 -19.75
CA MET A 14 21.46 -20.93 -18.65
C MET A 14 20.68 -19.62 -18.43
N SER A 15 20.96 -18.57 -19.18
CA SER A 15 20.44 -17.21 -18.91
C SER A 15 18.90 -17.17 -18.86
N TYR A 16 18.22 -17.92 -19.73
CA TYR A 16 16.77 -18.02 -19.74
C TYR A 16 16.23 -18.68 -18.46
N SER A 17 16.80 -19.82 -18.05
CA SER A 17 16.43 -20.49 -16.82
C SER A 17 16.69 -19.60 -15.59
N ILE A 18 17.80 -18.85 -15.56
CA ILE A 18 18.12 -17.91 -14.49
C ILE A 18 17.04 -16.82 -14.43
N PHE A 19 16.67 -16.28 -15.60
CA PHE A 19 15.63 -15.25 -15.69
C PHE A 19 14.27 -15.75 -15.17
N ILE A 20 13.88 -16.98 -15.49
CA ILE A 20 12.61 -17.54 -15.03
C ILE A 20 12.60 -17.78 -13.50
N TRP A 21 13.69 -18.28 -12.92
CA TRP A 21 13.71 -18.64 -11.50
C TRP A 21 13.94 -17.46 -10.56
N HIS A 22 14.76 -16.45 -10.93
CA HIS A 22 15.13 -15.40 -9.99
C HIS A 22 13.94 -14.53 -9.58
N GLN A 23 13.06 -14.16 -10.52
CA GLN A 23 11.94 -13.25 -10.24
C GLN A 23 10.90 -13.85 -9.27
N PRO A 24 10.33 -15.05 -9.50
CA PRO A 24 9.37 -15.64 -8.57
C PRO A 24 9.96 -15.86 -7.18
N LEU A 25 11.21 -16.36 -7.09
CA LEU A 25 11.85 -16.60 -5.80
C LEU A 25 12.10 -15.30 -5.04
N LEU A 26 12.53 -14.24 -5.75
CA LEU A 26 12.76 -12.93 -5.17
C LEU A 26 11.46 -12.28 -4.69
N ALA A 27 10.41 -12.34 -5.50
CA ALA A 27 9.09 -11.83 -5.14
C ALA A 27 8.53 -12.56 -3.92
N PHE A 28 8.64 -13.90 -3.90
CA PHE A 28 8.19 -14.71 -2.77
C PHE A 28 8.95 -14.37 -1.49
N TYR A 29 10.26 -14.22 -1.56
CA TYR A 29 11.07 -13.83 -0.40
C TYR A 29 10.67 -12.46 0.13
N ARG A 30 10.54 -11.45 -0.76
CA ARG A 30 10.16 -10.09 -0.37
C ARG A 30 8.79 -10.05 0.28
N TYR A 31 7.85 -10.84 -0.21
CA TYR A 31 6.49 -10.83 0.33
C TYR A 31 6.39 -11.49 1.71
N PHE A 32 7.06 -12.64 1.92
CA PHE A 32 6.88 -13.45 3.12
C PHE A 32 7.96 -13.29 4.18
N PHE A 33 9.10 -12.71 3.85
CA PHE A 33 10.24 -12.64 4.77
C PHE A 33 10.73 -11.22 5.02
N SER A 34 11.33 -10.57 4.06
CA SER A 34 11.88 -9.20 4.19
C SER A 34 12.23 -8.58 2.84
N SER A 35 12.14 -7.26 2.75
CA SER A 35 12.67 -6.50 1.61
C SER A 35 14.19 -6.27 1.70
N HIS A 36 14.78 -6.49 2.87
CA HIS A 36 16.21 -6.29 3.11
C HIS A 36 17.03 -7.55 2.79
N PHE A 37 18.14 -7.36 2.08
CA PHE A 37 19.06 -8.42 1.71
C PHE A 37 20.39 -8.24 2.43
N THR A 38 20.79 -9.26 3.21
CA THR A 38 22.16 -9.38 3.66
C THR A 38 23.04 -9.99 2.56
N ILE A 39 24.34 -9.71 2.59
CA ILE A 39 25.30 -10.31 1.64
C ILE A 39 25.24 -11.84 1.69
N LEU A 40 25.16 -12.42 2.90
CA LEU A 40 25.05 -13.87 3.08
C LEU A 40 23.79 -14.43 2.44
N PHE A 41 22.66 -13.76 2.63
CA PHE A 41 21.41 -14.16 1.98
C PHE A 41 21.51 -14.04 0.45
N ALA A 42 22.08 -12.97 -0.08
CA ALA A 42 22.25 -12.79 -1.52
C ALA A 42 23.09 -13.94 -2.14
N LEU A 43 24.16 -14.35 -1.48
CA LEU A 43 24.98 -15.48 -1.92
C LEU A 43 24.20 -16.81 -1.90
N PHE A 44 23.45 -17.06 -0.82
CA PHE A 44 22.60 -18.24 -0.71
C PHE A 44 21.48 -18.26 -1.77
N PHE A 45 20.81 -17.13 -1.95
CA PHE A 45 19.77 -16.95 -2.98
C PHE A 45 20.33 -17.22 -4.38
N PHE A 46 21.50 -16.66 -4.69
CA PHE A 46 22.16 -16.88 -5.97
C PHE A 46 22.51 -18.35 -6.20
N ALA A 47 22.98 -19.04 -5.16
CA ALA A 47 23.26 -20.48 -5.23
C ALA A 47 21.99 -21.31 -5.53
N ILE A 48 20.84 -20.98 -4.91
CA ILE A 48 19.56 -21.64 -5.17
C ILE A 48 19.11 -21.37 -6.62
N VAL A 49 19.11 -20.09 -7.03
CA VAL A 49 18.75 -19.74 -8.41
C VAL A 49 19.61 -20.47 -9.42
N PHE A 50 20.91 -20.52 -9.18
CA PHE A 50 21.85 -21.22 -10.06
C PHE A 50 21.59 -22.74 -10.11
N ALA A 51 21.37 -23.37 -8.95
CA ALA A 51 21.08 -24.80 -8.87
C ALA A 51 19.79 -25.19 -9.62
N LEU A 52 18.72 -24.41 -9.41
CA LEU A 52 17.44 -24.62 -10.11
C LEU A 52 17.58 -24.36 -11.62
N SER A 53 18.30 -23.31 -11.99
CA SER A 53 18.55 -22.97 -13.40
C SER A 53 19.38 -24.04 -14.09
N TYR A 54 20.43 -24.56 -13.44
CA TYR A 54 21.22 -25.66 -13.98
C TYR A 54 20.40 -26.93 -14.14
N THR A 55 19.57 -27.26 -13.18
CA THR A 55 18.66 -28.40 -13.23
C THR A 55 17.68 -28.28 -14.40
N THR A 56 17.03 -27.12 -14.53
CA THR A 56 16.11 -26.83 -15.64
C THR A 56 16.83 -26.90 -16.98
N TYR A 57 17.97 -26.26 -17.13
CA TYR A 57 18.78 -26.30 -18.32
C TYR A 57 19.18 -27.75 -18.69
N ARG A 58 19.71 -28.52 -17.73
CA ARG A 58 20.25 -29.85 -17.98
C ARG A 58 19.18 -30.91 -18.26
N PHE A 59 18.04 -30.85 -17.57
CA PHE A 59 17.02 -31.90 -17.64
C PHE A 59 15.82 -31.52 -18.48
N VAL A 60 15.57 -30.25 -18.70
CA VAL A 60 14.45 -29.75 -19.53
C VAL A 60 15.00 -29.26 -20.87
N GLU A 61 15.77 -28.18 -20.91
CA GLU A 61 16.16 -27.53 -22.15
C GLU A 61 17.03 -28.42 -23.04
N GLN A 62 18.00 -29.14 -22.48
CA GLN A 62 18.88 -30.02 -23.27
C GLN A 62 18.25 -31.36 -23.66
N LYS A 63 17.23 -31.84 -22.96
CA LYS A 63 16.64 -33.16 -23.20
C LYS A 63 15.34 -33.13 -23.99
N VAL A 64 14.72 -31.98 -24.19
CA VAL A 64 13.49 -31.83 -24.93
C VAL A 64 13.78 -32.07 -26.43
N LYS A 65 13.57 -33.29 -26.88
CA LYS A 65 13.56 -33.60 -28.30
C LYS A 65 12.19 -33.26 -28.88
N VAL A 66 12.19 -32.57 -30.03
CA VAL A 66 10.95 -32.14 -30.70
C VAL A 66 10.30 -33.35 -31.37
N GLY A 67 9.52 -34.13 -30.60
CA GLY A 67 8.72 -35.27 -31.12
C GLY A 67 7.22 -35.06 -30.81
N VAL A 68 6.37 -35.93 -31.35
CA VAL A 68 4.91 -35.83 -31.12
C VAL A 68 4.56 -35.88 -29.64
N ARG A 69 5.18 -36.77 -28.87
CA ARG A 69 4.97 -36.86 -27.41
C ARG A 69 5.31 -35.54 -26.71
N THR A 70 6.44 -34.93 -27.04
CA THR A 70 6.86 -33.65 -26.46
C THR A 70 5.86 -32.53 -26.78
N ARG A 71 5.36 -32.48 -28.03
CA ARG A 71 4.34 -31.48 -28.43
C ARG A 71 3.06 -31.65 -27.62
N ILE A 72 2.60 -32.90 -27.42
CA ILE A 72 1.41 -33.19 -26.60
C ILE A 72 1.64 -32.75 -25.13
N VAL A 73 2.79 -33.09 -24.52
CA VAL A 73 3.11 -32.71 -23.16
C VAL A 73 3.16 -31.18 -23.01
N VAL A 74 3.80 -30.49 -23.95
CA VAL A 74 3.86 -29.01 -23.93
C VAL A 74 2.46 -28.42 -24.12
N LEU A 75 1.62 -28.96 -24.97
CA LEU A 75 0.24 -28.50 -25.14
C LEU A 75 -0.58 -28.72 -23.87
N LEU A 76 -0.47 -29.88 -23.25
CA LEU A 76 -1.16 -30.16 -21.98
C LEU A 76 -0.68 -29.26 -20.84
N ALA A 77 0.64 -29.03 -20.72
CA ALA A 77 1.21 -28.12 -19.77
C ALA A 77 0.72 -26.68 -20.03
N PHE A 78 0.68 -26.25 -21.29
CA PHE A 78 0.14 -24.94 -21.67
C PHE A 78 -1.32 -24.77 -21.26
N ILE A 79 -2.17 -25.78 -21.56
CA ILE A 79 -3.60 -25.77 -21.18
C ILE A 79 -3.73 -25.73 -19.66
N LEU A 80 -2.95 -26.53 -18.92
CA LEU A 80 -2.99 -26.57 -17.46
C LEU A 80 -2.57 -25.22 -16.85
N ILE A 81 -1.46 -24.64 -17.31
CA ILE A 81 -0.95 -23.36 -16.81
C ILE A 81 -1.95 -22.24 -17.09
N ASN A 82 -2.46 -22.16 -18.33
CA ASN A 82 -3.43 -21.12 -18.70
C ASN A 82 -4.78 -21.34 -18.00
N GLY A 83 -5.23 -22.58 -17.84
CA GLY A 83 -6.44 -22.91 -17.07
C GLY A 83 -6.30 -22.52 -15.60
N THR A 84 -5.15 -22.79 -14.97
CA THR A 84 -4.86 -22.37 -13.61
C THR A 84 -4.78 -20.85 -13.51
N ALA A 85 -4.07 -20.19 -14.43
CA ALA A 85 -4.00 -18.73 -14.46
C ALA A 85 -5.38 -18.08 -14.65
N PHE A 86 -6.22 -18.66 -15.52
CA PHE A 86 -7.60 -18.21 -15.72
C PHE A 86 -8.46 -18.41 -14.47
N ALA A 87 -8.34 -19.55 -13.78
CA ALA A 87 -9.04 -19.78 -12.51
C ALA A 87 -8.61 -18.76 -11.44
N ILE A 88 -7.30 -18.49 -11.29
CA ILE A 88 -6.78 -17.47 -10.40
C ILE A 88 -7.31 -16.09 -10.77
N TYR A 89 -7.35 -15.75 -12.05
CA TYR A 89 -7.89 -14.49 -12.56
C TYR A 89 -9.39 -14.35 -12.24
N MET A 90 -10.19 -15.40 -12.50
CA MET A 90 -11.62 -15.41 -12.22
C MET A 90 -11.93 -15.24 -10.72
N HIS A 91 -11.04 -15.70 -9.86
CA HIS A 91 -11.12 -15.52 -8.42
C HIS A 91 -10.35 -14.28 -7.90
N ALA A 92 -9.90 -13.38 -8.78
CA ALA A 92 -9.11 -12.20 -8.42
C ALA A 92 -7.93 -12.51 -7.49
N GLY A 93 -7.31 -13.70 -7.62
CA GLY A 93 -6.27 -14.21 -6.73
C GLY A 93 -6.77 -14.77 -5.40
N VAL A 94 -8.04 -14.64 -5.09
CA VAL A 94 -8.63 -15.13 -3.83
C VAL A 94 -9.03 -16.60 -3.99
N VAL A 95 -8.32 -17.48 -3.28
CA VAL A 95 -8.62 -18.92 -3.27
C VAL A 95 -9.37 -19.36 -2.01
N ARG A 96 -9.61 -18.43 -1.09
CA ARG A 96 -10.34 -18.63 0.17
C ARG A 96 -10.75 -17.29 0.75
N ASP A 97 -11.63 -17.31 1.74
CA ASP A 97 -12.01 -16.10 2.46
C ASP A 97 -10.81 -15.49 3.21
N VAL A 98 -10.69 -14.16 3.14
CA VAL A 98 -9.70 -13.34 3.87
C VAL A 98 -10.48 -12.28 4.64
N PRO A 99 -11.07 -12.65 5.79
CA PRO A 99 -11.95 -11.77 6.57
C PRO A 99 -11.23 -10.52 7.06
N GLU A 100 -9.91 -10.58 7.24
CA GLU A 100 -9.07 -9.45 7.63
C GLU A 100 -9.07 -8.31 6.58
N LEU A 101 -9.41 -8.63 5.33
CA LEU A 101 -9.50 -7.66 4.22
C LEU A 101 -10.95 -7.47 3.72
N TYR A 102 -11.96 -7.98 4.41
CA TYR A 102 -13.36 -8.04 3.96
C TYR A 102 -13.56 -8.80 2.64
N VAL A 103 -12.64 -9.70 2.30
CA VAL A 103 -12.69 -10.48 1.05
C VAL A 103 -13.21 -11.88 1.33
N SER A 104 -14.19 -12.33 0.52
CA SER A 104 -14.73 -13.68 0.55
C SER A 104 -14.83 -14.25 -0.87
N MET A 105 -14.95 -15.57 -0.97
CA MET A 105 -15.19 -16.25 -2.25
C MET A 105 -16.47 -15.76 -2.96
N ASN A 106 -17.45 -15.25 -2.19
CA ASN A 106 -18.70 -14.73 -2.73
C ASN A 106 -18.58 -13.31 -3.31
N ASN A 107 -17.52 -12.59 -3.02
CA ASN A 107 -17.29 -11.22 -3.48
C ASN A 107 -15.97 -11.00 -4.22
N VAL A 108 -15.34 -12.08 -4.73
CA VAL A 108 -14.05 -12.04 -5.43
C VAL A 108 -14.03 -11.16 -6.67
N HIS A 109 -15.20 -10.97 -7.31
CA HIS A 109 -15.30 -10.10 -8.49
C HIS A 109 -15.37 -8.61 -8.16
N ARG A 110 -15.51 -8.24 -6.89
CA ARG A 110 -15.52 -6.86 -6.41
C ARG A 110 -14.14 -6.51 -5.87
N ASN A 111 -13.51 -5.51 -6.45
CA ASN A 111 -12.32 -4.92 -5.84
C ASN A 111 -12.74 -3.99 -4.70
N MET A 112 -13.18 -4.57 -3.59
CA MET A 112 -13.74 -3.84 -2.44
C MET A 112 -12.77 -2.83 -1.85
N HIS A 113 -11.47 -3.10 -1.91
CA HIS A 113 -10.48 -2.15 -1.46
C HIS A 113 -10.43 -0.93 -2.38
N ALA A 114 -10.37 -1.14 -3.70
CA ALA A 114 -10.40 -0.03 -4.66
C ALA A 114 -11.72 0.74 -4.56
N GLU A 115 -12.88 0.05 -4.54
CA GLU A 115 -14.18 0.69 -4.33
C GLU A 115 -14.17 1.58 -3.09
N TYR A 116 -13.58 1.11 -1.99
CA TYR A 116 -13.50 1.85 -0.75
C TYR A 116 -12.58 3.07 -0.86
N VAL A 117 -11.34 2.89 -1.33
CA VAL A 117 -10.38 4.00 -1.38
C VAL A 117 -10.74 5.03 -2.44
N ASP A 118 -11.35 4.61 -3.54
CA ASP A 118 -11.70 5.46 -4.67
C ASP A 118 -12.99 6.24 -4.46
N ARG A 119 -13.79 5.92 -3.40
CA ARG A 119 -15.01 6.67 -3.04
C ARG A 119 -14.75 8.15 -2.75
N ILE A 120 -13.50 8.57 -2.59
CA ILE A 120 -13.12 9.97 -2.38
C ILE A 120 -13.09 10.76 -3.70
N TYR A 121 -12.79 10.14 -4.84
CA TYR A 121 -12.67 10.87 -6.12
C TYR A 121 -13.95 11.61 -6.55
N PRO A 122 -15.18 11.11 -6.31
CA PRO A 122 -16.41 11.88 -6.56
C PRO A 122 -16.54 13.17 -5.74
N TYR A 123 -15.69 13.38 -4.75
CA TYR A 123 -15.60 14.64 -3.99
C TYR A 123 -14.68 15.67 -4.65
N ASP A 124 -14.08 15.41 -5.81
CA ASP A 124 -13.46 16.44 -6.65
C ASP A 124 -14.54 17.33 -7.28
N LYS A 125 -15.16 18.14 -6.44
CA LYS A 125 -16.26 19.05 -6.77
C LYS A 125 -16.25 20.26 -5.85
N ASP A 126 -16.94 21.32 -6.31
CA ASP A 126 -17.12 22.53 -5.53
C ASP A 126 -18.05 22.30 -4.32
N PHE A 127 -17.94 23.17 -3.34
CA PHE A 127 -18.79 23.12 -2.16
C PHE A 127 -20.25 23.48 -2.50
N PRO A 128 -21.22 22.79 -1.90
CA PRO A 128 -22.62 23.19 -2.02
C PRO A 128 -22.86 24.52 -1.28
N VAL A 129 -23.76 25.33 -1.83
CA VAL A 129 -24.11 26.62 -1.25
C VAL A 129 -25.21 26.47 -0.21
N GLY A 130 -25.04 27.12 0.96
CA GLY A 130 -26.15 27.43 1.87
C GLY A 130 -26.73 26.26 2.69
N ASN A 131 -25.98 25.16 2.89
CA ASN A 131 -26.45 24.03 3.68
C ASN A 131 -26.02 24.03 5.16
N GLY A 132 -25.29 25.08 5.58
CA GLY A 132 -24.87 25.26 7.00
C GLY A 132 -23.81 24.26 7.50
N LYS A 133 -23.22 23.44 6.64
CA LYS A 133 -22.15 22.51 6.99
C LYS A 133 -20.79 23.17 6.84
N ILE A 134 -19.78 22.61 7.53
CA ILE A 134 -18.40 23.03 7.48
C ILE A 134 -17.78 22.64 6.14
N ASN A 135 -17.19 23.55 5.41
CA ASN A 135 -16.50 23.26 4.16
C ASN A 135 -15.08 22.78 4.43
N VAL A 136 -14.80 21.53 4.10
CA VAL A 136 -13.51 20.85 4.32
C VAL A 136 -12.86 20.52 2.99
N LEU A 137 -11.71 21.12 2.74
CA LEU A 137 -10.89 20.84 1.56
C LEU A 137 -9.72 19.93 1.92
N VAL A 138 -9.59 18.82 1.22
CA VAL A 138 -8.47 17.88 1.38
C VAL A 138 -7.63 17.89 0.10
N ILE A 139 -6.34 18.15 0.24
CA ILE A 139 -5.40 18.34 -0.87
C ILE A 139 -4.24 17.37 -0.77
N GLY A 140 -3.94 16.67 -1.86
CA GLY A 140 -2.75 15.85 -1.99
C GLY A 140 -3.00 14.45 -2.54
N ASN A 141 -1.96 13.62 -2.47
CA ASN A 141 -1.91 12.29 -3.02
C ASN A 141 -2.78 11.27 -2.24
N SER A 142 -2.52 9.99 -2.41
CA SER A 142 -3.26 8.90 -1.76
C SER A 142 -3.26 8.96 -0.22
N PHE A 143 -2.32 9.63 0.42
CA PHE A 143 -2.35 9.85 1.87
C PHE A 143 -3.41 10.87 2.28
N ALA A 144 -3.57 11.94 1.49
CA ALA A 144 -4.68 12.89 1.66
C ALA A 144 -6.03 12.22 1.36
N ARG A 145 -6.11 11.36 0.34
CA ARG A 145 -7.28 10.52 0.06
C ARG A 145 -7.68 9.66 1.28
N ASP A 146 -6.70 9.03 1.92
CA ASP A 146 -6.95 8.24 3.14
C ASP A 146 -7.46 9.11 4.30
N TRP A 147 -6.97 10.35 4.41
CA TRP A 147 -7.51 11.32 5.36
C TRP A 147 -8.98 11.65 5.08
N GLY A 148 -9.34 11.85 3.81
CA GLY A 148 -10.73 12.00 3.39
C GLY A 148 -11.59 10.81 3.81
N ASN A 149 -11.06 9.58 3.68
CA ASN A 149 -11.75 8.38 4.17
C ASN A 149 -11.91 8.36 5.70
N ILE A 150 -10.90 8.78 6.46
CA ILE A 150 -10.98 8.91 7.92
C ILE A 150 -12.09 9.90 8.31
N LEU A 151 -12.15 11.06 7.65
CA LEU A 151 -13.20 12.05 7.90
C LEU A 151 -14.60 11.50 7.65
N LEU A 152 -14.77 10.72 6.55
CA LEU A 152 -16.07 10.11 6.22
C LEU A 152 -16.48 8.99 7.19
N GLU A 153 -15.52 8.29 7.82
CA GLU A 153 -15.79 7.27 8.85
C GLU A 153 -15.97 7.89 10.26
N SER A 154 -15.63 9.17 10.44
CA SER A 154 -15.78 9.86 11.72
C SER A 154 -17.18 10.47 11.90
N GLU A 155 -17.47 10.93 13.11
CA GLU A 155 -18.65 11.72 13.42
C GLU A 155 -18.78 13.00 12.60
N MET A 156 -17.64 13.54 12.11
CA MET A 156 -17.61 14.71 11.26
C MET A 156 -18.18 14.46 9.86
N GLY A 157 -18.20 13.20 9.37
CA GLY A 157 -18.65 12.87 8.03
C GLY A 157 -20.03 13.38 7.65
N SER A 158 -20.96 13.45 8.62
CA SER A 158 -22.30 14.01 8.43
C SER A 158 -22.37 15.53 8.53
N GLN A 159 -21.37 16.18 9.14
CA GLN A 159 -21.36 17.61 9.48
C GLN A 159 -20.58 18.46 8.48
N ILE A 160 -19.81 17.83 7.58
CA ILE A 160 -18.94 18.52 6.64
C ILE A 160 -19.45 18.44 5.19
N ASN A 161 -19.05 19.42 4.39
CA ASN A 161 -19.00 19.36 2.94
C ASN A 161 -17.57 19.02 2.55
N LEU A 162 -17.31 17.78 2.15
CA LEU A 162 -15.97 17.36 1.73
C LEU A 162 -15.72 17.76 0.26
N SER A 163 -14.58 18.38 0.00
CA SER A 163 -14.00 18.54 -1.34
C SER A 163 -12.60 17.98 -1.37
N TYR A 164 -12.22 17.28 -2.43
CA TYR A 164 -10.92 16.64 -2.59
C TYR A 164 -10.21 17.10 -3.85
N ILE A 165 -8.92 17.40 -3.72
CA ILE A 165 -8.04 17.77 -4.84
C ILE A 165 -6.81 16.86 -4.79
N PHE A 166 -6.64 16.02 -5.82
CA PHE A 166 -5.49 15.13 -5.91
C PHE A 166 -4.18 15.90 -6.15
N GLN A 167 -4.22 16.92 -6.97
CA GLN A 167 -3.03 17.71 -7.35
C GLN A 167 -3.32 19.21 -7.27
N ILE A 168 -2.51 19.92 -6.49
CA ILE A 168 -2.61 21.36 -6.32
C ILE A 168 -2.53 22.06 -7.69
N GLY A 169 -3.41 23.06 -7.91
CA GLY A 169 -3.44 23.87 -9.13
C GLY A 169 -4.28 25.12 -8.94
N GLU A 170 -3.90 26.24 -9.60
CA GLU A 170 -4.56 27.56 -9.46
C GLU A 170 -6.06 27.53 -9.80
N LYS A 171 -6.49 26.62 -10.67
CA LYS A 171 -7.91 26.43 -11.03
C LYS A 171 -8.80 26.11 -9.83
N TYR A 172 -8.24 25.73 -8.69
CA TYR A 172 -8.96 25.39 -7.47
C TYR A 172 -8.99 26.55 -6.45
N SER A 173 -8.52 27.75 -6.81
CA SER A 173 -8.47 28.92 -5.90
C SER A 173 -9.82 29.23 -5.26
N GLU A 174 -10.93 29.07 -5.96
CA GLU A 174 -12.26 29.31 -5.40
C GLU A 174 -12.62 28.29 -4.30
N ARG A 175 -12.22 27.03 -4.42
CA ARG A 175 -12.42 26.04 -3.35
C ARG A 175 -11.59 26.36 -2.12
N ILE A 176 -10.35 26.86 -2.32
CA ILE A 176 -9.48 27.30 -1.22
C ILE A 176 -10.12 28.47 -0.46
N LYS A 177 -10.65 29.49 -1.17
CA LYS A 177 -11.33 30.63 -0.58
C LYS A 177 -12.60 30.27 0.21
N GLN A 178 -13.30 29.21 -0.21
CA GLN A 178 -14.56 28.79 0.40
C GLN A 178 -14.37 27.80 1.56
N ALA A 179 -13.18 27.20 1.71
CA ALA A 179 -12.91 26.21 2.72
C ALA A 179 -12.84 26.85 4.14
N ASP A 180 -13.44 26.18 5.12
CA ASP A 180 -13.29 26.49 6.54
C ASP A 180 -12.06 25.78 7.12
N TYR A 181 -11.81 24.56 6.66
CA TYR A 181 -10.65 23.74 6.99
C TYR A 181 -10.00 23.21 5.74
N ILE A 182 -8.66 23.27 5.72
CA ILE A 182 -7.85 22.78 4.62
C ILE A 182 -6.84 21.78 5.18
N PHE A 183 -6.85 20.56 4.69
CA PHE A 183 -5.92 19.49 5.07
C PHE A 183 -5.02 19.16 3.90
N ILE A 184 -3.70 19.25 4.10
CA ILE A 184 -2.71 19.08 3.02
C ILE A 184 -1.73 17.96 3.38
N HIS A 185 -1.57 16.96 2.50
CA HIS A 185 -0.47 16.00 2.62
C HIS A 185 0.66 16.38 1.69
N ASP A 186 1.53 17.23 2.18
CA ASP A 186 2.81 17.61 1.56
C ASP A 186 3.71 18.28 2.61
N TRP A 187 4.98 18.48 2.29
CA TRP A 187 5.88 19.35 3.03
C TRP A 187 5.34 20.78 3.00
N LYS A 188 5.35 21.48 4.12
CA LYS A 188 4.80 22.83 4.20
C LYS A 188 5.48 23.80 3.22
N HIS A 189 6.79 23.64 3.03
CA HIS A 189 7.56 24.44 2.08
C HIS A 189 7.25 24.15 0.60
N ASN A 190 6.68 22.99 0.28
CA ASN A 190 6.25 22.64 -1.09
C ASN A 190 4.88 23.21 -1.44
N VAL A 191 4.10 23.67 -0.45
CA VAL A 191 2.76 24.23 -0.71
C VAL A 191 2.93 25.55 -1.45
N PRO A 192 2.39 25.68 -2.68
CA PRO A 192 2.57 26.86 -3.49
C PRO A 192 2.03 28.13 -2.82
N TYR A 193 2.67 29.26 -3.07
CA TYR A 193 2.33 30.56 -2.43
C TYR A 193 0.87 30.95 -2.71
N TYR A 194 0.35 30.74 -3.90
CA TYR A 194 -1.04 31.06 -4.22
C TYR A 194 -2.07 30.33 -3.33
N VAL A 195 -1.74 29.20 -2.75
CA VAL A 195 -2.62 28.53 -1.78
C VAL A 195 -2.81 29.42 -0.56
N TRP A 196 -1.70 29.90 -0.01
CA TRP A 196 -1.71 30.79 1.17
C TRP A 196 -2.39 32.13 0.93
N GLU A 197 -2.26 32.71 -0.28
CA GLU A 197 -2.93 33.94 -0.67
C GLU A 197 -4.45 33.80 -0.77
N ASN A 198 -4.94 32.58 -1.07
CA ASN A 198 -6.37 32.32 -1.23
C ASN A 198 -7.05 31.74 0.02
N VAL A 199 -6.29 31.41 1.08
CA VAL A 199 -6.86 30.96 2.36
C VAL A 199 -7.57 32.13 3.02
N LYS A 200 -8.85 31.98 3.37
CA LYS A 200 -9.57 33.03 4.09
C LYS A 200 -9.05 33.18 5.53
N PRO A 201 -9.14 34.38 6.12
CA PRO A 201 -8.51 34.72 7.40
C PRO A 201 -8.92 33.84 8.58
N ASP A 202 -10.13 33.29 8.55
CA ASP A 202 -10.70 32.43 9.60
C ASP A 202 -10.61 30.93 9.28
N ALA A 203 -9.98 30.55 8.17
CA ALA A 203 -9.76 29.15 7.83
C ALA A 203 -8.58 28.55 8.58
N GLU A 204 -8.71 27.28 8.92
CA GLU A 204 -7.69 26.48 9.56
C GLU A 204 -6.96 25.60 8.53
N VAL A 205 -5.63 25.64 8.51
CA VAL A 205 -4.80 24.84 7.58
C VAL A 205 -3.95 23.86 8.36
N TRP A 206 -4.10 22.57 8.05
CA TRP A 206 -3.44 21.47 8.73
C TRP A 206 -2.61 20.60 7.78
N GLY A 207 -1.46 20.14 8.24
CA GLY A 207 -0.66 19.13 7.56
C GLY A 207 -1.08 17.72 7.98
N ILE A 208 -1.27 16.85 7.01
CA ILE A 208 -1.56 15.43 7.24
C ILE A 208 -0.25 14.66 7.29
N GLY A 209 -0.03 13.90 8.36
CA GLY A 209 1.16 13.10 8.58
C GLY A 209 1.27 11.85 7.71
N THR A 210 2.44 11.25 7.76
CA THR A 210 2.70 9.96 7.12
C THR A 210 2.12 8.80 7.94
N LYS A 211 2.10 7.62 7.33
CA LYS A 211 1.81 6.35 7.99
C LYS A 211 2.47 5.20 7.24
N ASN A 212 2.82 4.15 7.97
CA ASN A 212 3.38 2.94 7.38
C ASN A 212 3.12 1.75 8.31
N PHE A 213 2.76 0.62 7.74
CA PHE A 213 2.42 -0.62 8.43
C PHE A 213 3.40 -1.74 8.03
N GLY A 214 4.70 -1.43 8.06
CA GLY A 214 5.78 -2.35 7.79
C GLY A 214 6.11 -2.54 6.31
N GLU A 215 6.64 -3.70 5.94
CA GLU A 215 7.13 -4.00 4.60
C GLU A 215 6.14 -4.79 3.75
N SER A 216 5.40 -5.72 4.36
CA SER A 216 4.48 -6.60 3.65
C SER A 216 3.47 -7.26 4.60
N ASN A 217 2.20 -7.27 4.21
CA ASN A 217 1.16 -8.00 4.94
C ASN A 217 1.39 -9.52 4.92
N GLY A 218 2.13 -10.05 3.97
CA GLY A 218 2.49 -11.47 3.92
C GLY A 218 3.32 -11.92 5.12
N ILE A 219 4.17 -11.03 5.66
CA ILE A 219 4.95 -11.25 6.87
C ILE A 219 4.04 -11.49 8.08
N ILE A 220 2.94 -10.77 8.17
CA ILE A 220 1.93 -10.91 9.22
C ILE A 220 1.05 -12.14 8.94
N TYR A 221 0.52 -12.24 7.74
CA TYR A 221 -0.45 -13.24 7.33
C TYR A 221 0.06 -14.69 7.41
N LYS A 222 1.36 -14.93 7.27
CA LYS A 222 1.95 -16.26 7.48
C LYS A 222 1.70 -16.82 8.87
N ASN A 223 1.50 -15.96 9.87
CA ASN A 223 1.28 -16.31 11.27
C ASN A 223 -0.21 -16.54 11.63
N ARG A 224 -1.12 -16.60 10.65
CA ARG A 224 -2.58 -16.65 10.84
C ARG A 224 -3.12 -17.83 11.66
N HIS A 225 -2.28 -18.80 11.96
CA HIS A 225 -2.64 -19.97 12.80
C HIS A 225 -2.14 -19.83 14.24
N ARG A 226 -1.51 -18.72 14.62
CA ARG A 226 -1.02 -18.46 15.97
C ARG A 226 -2.12 -17.81 16.80
N ASP A 227 -2.15 -18.12 18.10
CA ASP A 227 -3.11 -17.55 19.04
C ASP A 227 -2.98 -16.03 19.18
N ASP A 228 -1.76 -15.51 19.03
CA ASP A 228 -1.45 -14.07 19.11
C ASP A 228 -1.54 -13.35 17.74
N TYR A 229 -2.18 -13.95 16.74
CA TYR A 229 -2.23 -13.42 15.37
C TYR A 229 -2.67 -11.97 15.29
N PHE A 230 -3.75 -11.61 15.99
CA PHE A 230 -4.30 -10.25 15.96
C PHE A 230 -3.57 -9.24 16.85
N GLN A 231 -2.66 -9.70 17.72
CA GLN A 231 -1.83 -8.85 18.57
C GLN A 231 -0.48 -8.51 17.93
N GLN A 232 -0.21 -9.00 16.74
CA GLN A 232 1.04 -8.74 16.05
C GLN A 232 1.25 -7.25 15.81
N THR A 233 2.50 -6.86 15.96
CA THR A 233 3.01 -5.54 15.60
C THR A 233 4.12 -5.67 14.59
N ILE A 234 4.44 -4.62 13.87
CA ILE A 234 5.53 -4.59 12.91
C ILE A 234 6.28 -3.27 13.00
N LYS A 235 7.58 -3.30 12.76
CA LYS A 235 8.40 -2.08 12.73
C LYS A 235 8.09 -1.24 11.50
N VAL A 236 7.95 0.05 11.73
CA VAL A 236 7.82 1.05 10.67
C VAL A 236 9.12 1.12 9.88
N ASN A 237 9.03 1.31 8.59
CA ASN A 237 10.21 1.60 7.78
C ASN A 237 10.82 2.95 8.24
N PRO A 238 12.13 3.00 8.58
CA PRO A 238 12.80 4.19 9.13
C PRO A 238 12.63 5.46 8.27
N ASN A 239 12.51 5.32 6.96
CA ASN A 239 12.30 6.46 6.06
C ASN A 239 10.98 7.19 6.34
N TYR A 240 9.92 6.45 6.74
CA TYR A 240 8.63 7.06 7.12
C TYR A 240 8.73 7.77 8.46
N ILE A 241 9.50 7.24 9.42
CA ILE A 241 9.75 7.90 10.70
C ILE A 241 10.46 9.24 10.45
N ALA A 242 11.56 9.22 9.68
CA ALA A 242 12.33 10.42 9.37
C ALA A 242 11.49 11.48 8.63
N ALA A 243 10.68 11.06 7.64
CA ALA A 243 9.79 11.95 6.93
C ALA A 243 8.71 12.55 7.84
N ASN A 244 8.12 11.73 8.72
CA ASN A 244 7.11 12.18 9.68
C ASN A 244 7.66 13.26 10.63
N GLU A 245 8.82 13.02 11.19
CA GLU A 245 9.48 13.98 12.09
C GLU A 245 9.84 15.30 11.41
N GLN A 246 10.22 15.26 10.14
CA GLN A 246 10.51 16.48 9.39
C GLN A 246 9.20 17.24 9.07
N MET A 247 8.17 16.58 8.58
CA MET A 247 6.86 17.20 8.32
C MET A 247 6.29 17.81 9.60
N LYS A 248 6.37 17.10 10.74
CA LYS A 248 5.93 17.59 12.04
C LYS A 248 6.65 18.88 12.46
N ARG A 249 7.97 18.99 12.23
CA ARG A 249 8.73 20.24 12.51
C ARG A 249 8.26 21.40 11.65
N GLU A 250 7.87 21.16 10.39
CA GLU A 250 7.40 22.21 9.48
C GLU A 250 5.96 22.68 9.81
N TRP A 251 5.06 21.74 10.08
CA TRP A 251 3.65 22.02 10.35
C TRP A 251 3.36 22.38 11.82
N LYS A 252 4.26 22.00 12.74
CA LYS A 252 4.18 22.30 14.19
C LYS A 252 2.85 21.83 14.80
N ASP A 253 2.15 22.73 15.49
CA ASP A 253 0.86 22.54 16.16
C ASP A 253 -0.31 22.24 15.18
N LYS A 254 -0.11 22.52 13.91
CA LYS A 254 -1.06 22.22 12.82
C LYS A 254 -0.71 20.92 12.08
N TYR A 255 -0.21 19.92 12.78
CA TYR A 255 0.18 18.63 12.22
C TYR A 255 -0.63 17.48 12.80
N ILE A 256 -1.23 16.68 11.91
CA ILE A 256 -1.95 15.46 12.29
C ILE A 256 -1.00 14.27 12.19
N ASP A 257 -0.48 13.83 13.31
CA ASP A 257 0.53 12.77 13.40
C ASP A 257 -0.11 11.37 13.36
N LEU A 258 -0.49 10.92 12.16
CA LEU A 258 -1.09 9.59 11.96
C LEU A 258 -0.13 8.47 12.37
N LEU A 259 1.18 8.68 12.18
CA LEU A 259 2.16 7.67 12.57
C LEU A 259 2.17 7.48 14.09
N ALA A 260 2.24 8.56 14.85
CA ALA A 260 2.23 8.50 16.32
C ALA A 260 0.97 7.81 16.87
N LEU A 261 -0.20 8.02 16.25
CA LEU A 261 -1.46 7.38 16.65
C LEU A 261 -1.48 5.86 16.44
N SER A 262 -0.60 5.33 15.60
CA SER A 262 -0.49 3.89 15.31
C SER A 262 0.67 3.20 16.03
N LEU A 263 1.60 3.98 16.62
CA LEU A 263 2.74 3.43 17.37
C LEU A 263 2.30 2.68 18.62
N VAL A 264 3.01 1.59 18.91
CA VAL A 264 2.86 0.76 20.10
C VAL A 264 4.24 0.61 20.76
N GLY A 265 4.38 1.12 21.98
CA GLY A 265 5.67 1.12 22.66
C GLY A 265 6.67 2.13 22.07
N GLU A 266 7.91 2.06 22.56
CA GLU A 266 8.99 3.01 22.22
C GLU A 266 9.90 2.49 21.09
N ASP A 267 9.69 1.27 20.61
CA ASP A 267 10.59 0.60 19.66
C ASP A 267 10.29 0.90 18.18
N GLY A 268 9.33 1.79 17.89
CA GLY A 268 8.90 2.14 16.53
C GLY A 268 8.02 1.08 15.88
N SER A 269 7.40 0.21 16.67
CA SER A 269 6.41 -0.76 16.18
C SER A 269 5.03 -0.13 16.09
N VAL A 270 4.24 -0.57 15.10
CA VAL A 270 2.85 -0.16 14.88
C VAL A 270 1.91 -1.36 14.94
N VAL A 271 0.65 -1.11 15.29
CA VAL A 271 -0.42 -2.09 15.14
C VAL A 271 -0.66 -2.37 13.66
N VAL A 272 -0.94 -3.62 13.32
CA VAL A 272 -1.25 -4.03 11.95
C VAL A 272 -2.71 -4.45 11.78
N PHE A 273 -3.42 -4.61 12.88
CA PHE A 273 -4.86 -4.90 12.91
C PHE A 273 -5.62 -3.83 13.68
N SER A 274 -6.84 -3.54 13.22
CA SER A 274 -7.84 -2.82 14.01
C SER A 274 -8.37 -3.71 15.14
N GLN A 275 -9.14 -3.12 16.08
CA GLN A 275 -9.77 -3.87 17.16
C GLN A 275 -10.69 -4.99 16.66
N ASP A 276 -11.27 -4.84 15.47
CA ASP A 276 -12.15 -5.82 14.84
C ASP A 276 -11.39 -6.85 13.98
N GLY A 277 -10.07 -6.97 14.16
CA GLY A 277 -9.22 -7.93 13.45
C GLY A 277 -9.09 -7.67 11.94
N LYS A 278 -9.23 -6.42 11.50
CA LYS A 278 -9.03 -6.04 10.10
C LYS A 278 -7.63 -5.46 9.90
N PHE A 279 -6.98 -5.78 8.79
CA PHE A 279 -5.72 -5.12 8.46
C PHE A 279 -5.90 -3.60 8.40
N MET A 280 -4.96 -2.87 9.00
CA MET A 280 -4.89 -1.41 8.92
C MET A 280 -4.65 -0.93 7.49
N SER A 281 -3.89 -1.71 6.72
CA SER A 281 -3.53 -1.39 5.35
C SER A 281 -3.50 -2.66 4.50
N GLN A 282 -3.87 -2.57 3.23
CA GLN A 282 -3.74 -3.68 2.30
C GLN A 282 -2.32 -3.82 1.73
N ASP A 283 -1.61 -2.72 1.59
CA ASP A 283 -0.30 -2.63 0.92
C ASP A 283 0.79 -1.98 1.79
N THR A 284 0.56 -1.91 3.11
CA THR A 284 1.43 -1.30 4.11
C THR A 284 1.45 0.23 4.16
N ARG A 285 0.75 0.93 3.27
CA ARG A 285 0.73 2.41 3.19
C ARG A 285 -0.68 3.00 3.14
N HIS A 286 -1.53 2.43 2.29
CA HIS A 286 -2.89 2.92 2.08
C HIS A 286 -3.86 2.24 3.03
N LEU A 287 -4.73 3.01 3.65
CA LEU A 287 -5.67 2.48 4.64
C LEU A 287 -6.70 1.56 3.98
N SER A 288 -6.96 0.46 4.64
CA SER A 288 -8.19 -0.29 4.46
C SER A 288 -9.35 0.45 5.14
N LYS A 289 -10.59 -0.04 4.94
CA LYS A 289 -11.74 0.47 5.70
C LYS A 289 -11.50 0.37 7.22
N GLY A 290 -11.06 -0.80 7.71
CA GLY A 290 -10.75 -1.00 9.13
C GLY A 290 -9.66 -0.06 9.66
N GLY A 291 -8.66 0.27 8.84
CA GLY A 291 -7.66 1.27 9.18
C GLY A 291 -8.21 2.68 9.28
N ALA A 292 -9.09 3.08 8.36
CA ALA A 292 -9.73 4.40 8.43
C ALA A 292 -10.66 4.53 9.65
N GLU A 293 -11.46 3.50 9.93
CA GLU A 293 -12.32 3.43 11.14
C GLU A 293 -11.51 3.47 12.44
N TYR A 294 -10.32 2.83 12.45
CA TYR A 294 -9.40 2.89 13.60
C TYR A 294 -8.95 4.32 13.89
N PHE A 295 -8.47 5.04 12.87
CA PHE A 295 -8.06 6.43 13.03
C PHE A 295 -9.23 7.35 13.35
N ALA A 296 -10.39 7.14 12.74
CA ALA A 296 -11.61 7.90 13.00
C ALA A 296 -12.02 7.84 14.50
N LYS A 297 -11.77 6.70 15.15
CA LYS A 297 -12.04 6.54 16.60
C LYS A 297 -10.93 7.11 17.50
N LYS A 298 -9.70 7.21 17.00
CA LYS A 298 -8.53 7.65 17.81
C LYS A 298 -8.28 9.16 17.77
N ILE A 299 -8.69 9.82 16.69
CA ILE A 299 -8.46 11.25 16.51
C ILE A 299 -9.50 12.04 17.29
N ASP A 300 -9.05 13.01 18.07
CA ASP A 300 -9.93 13.99 18.69
C ASP A 300 -10.30 15.08 17.66
N PHE A 301 -11.41 14.88 17.00
CA PHE A 301 -11.91 15.85 16.02
C PHE A 301 -12.41 17.14 16.68
N GLY A 302 -12.80 17.10 17.96
CA GLY A 302 -13.16 18.30 18.71
C GLY A 302 -11.98 19.26 18.89
N GLU A 303 -10.75 18.73 18.94
CA GLU A 303 -9.56 19.58 18.96
C GLU A 303 -9.23 20.20 17.60
N ILE A 304 -9.52 19.53 16.51
CA ILE A 304 -9.25 19.99 15.15
C ILE A 304 -10.32 20.99 14.70
N PHE A 305 -11.59 20.70 14.94
CA PHE A 305 -12.74 21.49 14.47
C PHE A 305 -13.28 22.43 15.56
N LYS A 306 -12.38 23.08 16.31
CA LYS A 306 -12.72 24.12 17.29
C LYS A 306 -13.15 25.40 16.57
N LYS A 307 -14.43 25.60 16.42
CA LYS A 307 -15.05 26.89 16.09
C LYS A 307 -16.22 27.18 17.01
#